data_d068ad4884f33a5d59de2b86f26e7bc5
#
_entry.id   d068ad4884f33a5d59de2b86f26e7bc5
#
_cell.length_a   1.000
_cell.length_b   1.000
_cell.length_c   1.000
_cell.angle_alpha   90.00
_cell.angle_beta   90.00
_cell.angle_gamma   90.00
#
_symmetry.space_group_name_H-M   'P 1'
#
loop_
_entity.id
_entity.type
_entity.pdbx_description
1 polymer ?
#
loop_
_entity_poly.entity_id
_entity_poly.type
_entity_poly.pdbx_seq_one_letter_code
_entity_poly.pdbx_strand_id
1 'polypeptide(L)'
;LFHREVILQEIWLAWQDLDEFSLWSILAKSLAYWTTLLAAGSALNLLWLRETAPHTISLLRWFGPTCAVFAILLNSALIPLQASYLIGEWSAIQDPMMLQFAWESPLGDSLLLRGVGLLLILVAIRPKKLRLGISTLGCGLVALSFAFQGHTLSEPRWLLVALITVHLLGLMFWIGGFTPLAWLAKRQDNSTGLAARQFGKISI
;
A
#
# COMPACT_ATOMS: atom_id res chain seq x y z
N LEU A 1 35.52 2.68 9.57
CA LEU A 1 35.02 2.39 10.92
C LEU A 1 34.39 3.64 11.56
N PHE A 2 35.08 4.78 11.59
CA PHE A 2 34.64 6.04 12.21
C PHE A 2 33.28 6.54 11.67
N HIS A 3 33.05 6.44 10.37
CA HIS A 3 31.79 6.88 9.73
C HIS A 3 30.57 6.03 10.12
N ARG A 4 30.78 4.76 10.42
CA ARG A 4 29.72 3.82 10.85
C ARG A 4 29.27 4.09 12.27
N GLU A 5 30.18 4.42 13.15
CA GLU A 5 29.85 4.72 14.56
C GLU A 5 29.10 6.05 14.68
N VAL A 6 29.46 7.06 13.90
CA VAL A 6 28.75 8.34 13.86
C VAL A 6 27.29 8.13 13.39
N ILE A 7 27.06 7.37 12.31
CA ILE A 7 25.73 7.06 11.80
C ILE A 7 24.90 6.30 12.84
N LEU A 8 25.49 5.32 13.50
CA LEU A 8 24.77 4.55 14.55
C LEU A 8 24.42 5.42 15.77
N GLN A 9 25.27 6.36 16.12
CA GLN A 9 25.03 7.30 17.20
C GLN A 9 23.95 8.31 16.85
N GLU A 10 23.92 8.82 15.62
CA GLU A 10 22.84 9.69 15.12
C GLU A 10 21.49 8.96 15.08
N ILE A 11 21.46 7.70 14.61
CA ILE A 11 20.25 6.86 14.63
C ILE A 11 19.77 6.64 16.06
N TRP A 12 20.68 6.36 16.99
CA TRP A 12 20.35 6.13 18.40
C TRP A 12 19.76 7.39 19.06
N LEU A 13 20.34 8.56 18.81
CA LEU A 13 19.82 9.85 19.26
C LEU A 13 18.43 10.14 18.68
N ALA A 14 18.26 9.93 17.38
CA ALA A 14 16.96 10.10 16.72
C ALA A 14 15.86 9.16 17.29
N TRP A 15 16.24 7.95 17.75
CA TRP A 15 15.32 7.03 18.42
C TRP A 15 14.91 7.53 19.83
N GLN A 16 15.80 8.16 20.55
CA GLN A 16 15.52 8.71 21.88
C GLN A 16 14.61 9.94 21.83
N ASP A 17 14.65 10.70 20.72
CA ASP A 17 13.83 11.89 20.50
C ASP A 17 12.44 11.60 19.93
N LEU A 18 12.13 10.30 19.60
CA LEU A 18 10.81 9.92 19.11
C LEU A 18 9.77 9.99 20.24
N ASP A 19 8.84 10.90 20.11
CA ASP A 19 7.66 10.95 20.96
C ASP A 19 6.69 9.79 20.64
N GLU A 20 5.75 9.53 21.55
CA GLU A 20 4.78 8.44 21.36
C GLU A 20 3.90 8.64 20.12
N PHE A 21 3.53 9.88 19.76
CA PHE A 21 2.69 10.17 18.59
C PHE A 21 3.42 9.88 17.29
N SER A 22 4.72 10.20 17.22
CA SER A 22 5.59 9.85 16.09
C SER A 22 5.67 8.34 15.90
N LEU A 23 5.87 7.58 16.98
CA LEU A 23 5.92 6.12 16.92
C LEU A 23 4.61 5.52 16.41
N TRP A 24 3.47 5.94 16.97
CA TRP A 24 2.16 5.47 16.52
C TRP A 24 1.86 5.86 15.07
N SER A 25 2.26 7.07 14.66
CA SER A 25 2.11 7.53 13.27
C SER A 25 2.92 6.67 12.30
N ILE A 26 4.18 6.36 12.63
CA ILE A 26 5.06 5.51 11.80
C ILE A 26 4.49 4.10 11.70
N LEU A 27 4.08 3.50 12.81
CA LEU A 27 3.52 2.15 12.82
C LEU A 27 2.21 2.07 12.02
N ALA A 28 1.28 3.00 12.25
CA ALA A 28 0.01 3.03 11.55
C ALA A 28 0.18 3.26 10.05
N LYS A 29 1.04 4.20 9.64
CA LYS A 29 1.37 4.45 8.23
C LYS A 29 2.00 3.23 7.59
N SER A 30 2.95 2.58 8.27
CA SER A 30 3.62 1.37 7.77
C SER A 30 2.61 0.24 7.54
N LEU A 31 1.75 -0.06 8.52
CA LEU A 31 0.72 -1.09 8.41
C LEU A 31 -0.32 -0.76 7.34
N ALA A 32 -0.76 0.51 7.25
CA ALA A 32 -1.68 0.97 6.22
C ALA A 32 -1.08 0.81 4.81
N TYR A 33 0.19 1.14 4.62
CA TYR A 33 0.88 1.00 3.35
C TYR A 33 1.07 -0.47 2.97
N TRP A 34 1.54 -1.31 3.88
CA TRP A 34 1.70 -2.73 3.64
C TRP A 34 0.39 -3.40 3.23
N THR A 35 -0.69 -3.18 3.98
CA THR A 35 -2.00 -3.76 3.66
C THR A 35 -2.55 -3.24 2.34
N THR A 36 -2.34 -1.96 2.03
CA THR A 36 -2.72 -1.35 0.75
C THR A 36 -1.98 -1.97 -0.42
N LEU A 37 -0.65 -2.13 -0.31
CA LEU A 37 0.19 -2.73 -1.36
C LEU A 37 -0.16 -4.21 -1.56
N LEU A 38 -0.42 -4.96 -0.47
CA LEU A 38 -0.86 -6.35 -0.54
C LEU A 38 -2.24 -6.48 -1.21
N ALA A 39 -3.19 -5.60 -0.90
CA ALA A 39 -4.51 -5.61 -1.51
C ALA A 39 -4.44 -5.35 -3.03
N ALA A 40 -3.78 -4.27 -3.43
CA ALA A 40 -3.62 -3.91 -4.83
C ALA A 40 -2.78 -4.94 -5.60
N GLY A 41 -1.69 -5.41 -5.00
CA GLY A 41 -0.84 -6.43 -5.58
C GLY A 41 -1.54 -7.79 -5.74
N SER A 42 -2.38 -8.18 -4.79
CA SER A 42 -3.23 -9.39 -4.92
C SER A 42 -4.21 -9.25 -6.07
N ALA A 43 -4.79 -8.05 -6.27
CA ALA A 43 -5.69 -7.79 -7.39
C ALA A 43 -4.96 -7.89 -8.75
N LEU A 44 -3.75 -7.33 -8.87
CA LEU A 44 -2.92 -7.45 -10.07
C LEU A 44 -2.55 -8.90 -10.35
N ASN A 45 -2.08 -9.64 -9.33
CA ASN A 45 -1.69 -11.04 -9.48
C ASN A 45 -2.88 -11.96 -9.77
N LEU A 46 -4.08 -11.64 -9.28
CA LEU A 46 -5.29 -12.38 -9.61
C LEU A 46 -5.62 -12.31 -11.11
N LEU A 47 -5.28 -11.19 -11.78
CA LEU A 47 -5.47 -11.03 -13.22
C LEU A 47 -4.47 -11.89 -14.00
N TRP A 48 -3.25 -11.94 -13.53
CA TRP A 48 -2.13 -12.56 -14.23
C TRP A 48 -2.01 -14.08 -13.98
N LEU A 49 -2.14 -14.54 -12.72
CA LEU A 49 -2.01 -15.97 -12.38
C LEU A 49 -3.22 -16.83 -12.78
N ARG A 50 -4.27 -16.22 -13.32
CA ARG A 50 -5.50 -16.90 -13.69
C ARG A 50 -5.29 -18.06 -14.67
N GLU A 51 -4.38 -17.89 -15.62
CA GLU A 51 -4.11 -18.89 -16.67
C GLU A 51 -3.01 -19.87 -16.28
N THR A 52 -2.05 -19.42 -15.47
CA THR A 52 -0.83 -20.17 -15.13
C THR A 52 -0.92 -20.96 -13.85
N ALA A 53 -1.62 -20.46 -12.86
CA ALA A 53 -1.74 -21.10 -11.54
C ALA A 53 -3.17 -20.98 -11.00
N PRO A 54 -4.16 -21.66 -11.60
CA PRO A 54 -5.58 -21.52 -11.23
C PRO A 54 -5.85 -21.88 -9.75
N HIS A 55 -5.02 -22.71 -9.15
CA HIS A 55 -5.13 -23.10 -7.73
C HIS A 55 -4.88 -21.94 -6.76
N THR A 56 -4.11 -20.91 -7.16
CA THR A 56 -3.86 -19.72 -6.32
C THR A 56 -5.02 -18.73 -6.32
N ILE A 57 -5.95 -18.85 -7.26
CA ILE A 57 -7.07 -17.92 -7.42
C ILE A 57 -7.95 -17.90 -6.18
N SER A 58 -8.20 -19.06 -5.56
CA SER A 58 -9.01 -19.14 -4.34
C SER A 58 -8.33 -18.40 -3.19
N LEU A 59 -7.02 -18.56 -3.03
CA LEU A 59 -6.23 -17.84 -2.04
C LEU A 59 -6.31 -16.33 -2.25
N LEU A 60 -6.02 -15.86 -3.44
CA LEU A 60 -6.00 -14.43 -3.75
C LEU A 60 -7.39 -13.78 -3.65
N ARG A 61 -8.47 -14.53 -3.93
CA ARG A 61 -9.86 -14.06 -3.79
C ARG A 61 -10.27 -13.78 -2.35
N TRP A 62 -9.65 -14.43 -1.37
CA TRP A 62 -9.89 -14.17 0.04
C TRP A 62 -8.86 -13.19 0.61
N PHE A 63 -7.60 -13.43 0.30
CA PHE A 63 -6.49 -12.64 0.83
C PHE A 63 -6.53 -11.17 0.40
N GLY A 64 -6.71 -10.91 -0.90
CA GLY A 64 -6.74 -9.54 -1.42
C GLY A 64 -7.84 -8.67 -0.80
N PRO A 65 -9.12 -9.12 -0.79
CA PRO A 65 -10.20 -8.39 -0.13
C PRO A 65 -10.00 -8.19 1.37
N THR A 66 -9.51 -9.19 2.06
CA THR A 66 -9.20 -9.08 3.49
C THR A 66 -8.17 -7.97 3.72
N CYS A 67 -7.07 -7.97 2.94
CA CYS A 67 -6.09 -6.89 2.99
C CYS A 67 -6.71 -5.53 2.64
N ALA A 68 -7.63 -5.46 1.67
CA ALA A 68 -8.28 -4.21 1.29
C ALA A 68 -9.18 -3.64 2.40
N VAL A 69 -9.93 -4.50 3.10
CA VAL A 69 -10.72 -4.08 4.27
C VAL A 69 -9.82 -3.55 5.39
N PHE A 70 -8.76 -4.29 5.73
CA PHE A 70 -7.79 -3.82 6.72
C PHE A 70 -7.10 -2.52 6.28
N ALA A 71 -6.77 -2.40 5.00
CA ALA A 71 -6.19 -1.18 4.46
C ALA A 71 -7.15 0.01 4.60
N ILE A 72 -8.44 -0.15 4.32
CA ILE A 72 -9.44 0.91 4.48
C ILE A 72 -9.53 1.34 5.96
N LEU A 73 -9.62 0.39 6.88
CA LEU A 73 -9.70 0.67 8.31
C LEU A 73 -8.45 1.41 8.81
N LEU A 74 -7.26 0.93 8.47
CA LEU A 74 -6.01 1.54 8.89
C LEU A 74 -5.80 2.93 8.26
N ASN A 75 -6.13 3.10 6.98
CA ASN A 75 -6.06 4.41 6.33
C ASN A 75 -7.05 5.40 6.94
N SER A 76 -8.27 4.97 7.32
CA SER A 76 -9.23 5.83 8.00
C SER A 76 -8.74 6.30 9.37
N ALA A 77 -7.93 5.50 10.06
CA ALA A 77 -7.34 5.85 11.36
C ALA A 77 -6.19 6.87 11.23
N LEU A 78 -5.65 7.09 10.03
CA LEU A 78 -4.54 8.04 9.85
C LEU A 78 -4.95 9.51 10.05
N ILE A 79 -6.22 9.88 9.79
CA ILE A 79 -6.70 11.25 10.00
C ILE A 79 -6.72 11.63 11.49
N PRO A 80 -7.40 10.89 12.38
CA PRO A 80 -7.37 11.21 13.81
C PRO A 80 -5.96 11.12 14.39
N LEU A 81 -5.15 10.17 13.93
CA LEU A 81 -3.76 10.06 14.38
C LEU A 81 -2.91 11.26 13.92
N GLN A 82 -3.15 11.78 12.71
CA GLN A 82 -2.48 13.00 12.24
C GLN A 82 -2.90 14.22 13.04
N ALA A 83 -4.18 14.33 13.44
CA ALA A 83 -4.67 15.38 14.31
C ALA A 83 -3.96 15.37 15.67
N SER A 84 -3.84 14.18 16.29
CA SER A 84 -3.12 14.00 17.55
C SER A 84 -1.63 14.33 17.43
N TYR A 85 -0.99 13.90 16.35
CA TYR A 85 0.42 14.19 16.08
C TYR A 85 0.71 15.70 15.96
N LEU A 86 -0.20 16.46 15.35
CA LEU A 86 -0.03 17.92 15.16
C LEU A 86 -0.07 18.72 16.47
N ILE A 87 -0.85 18.28 17.45
CA ILE A 87 -1.02 18.99 18.74
C ILE A 87 -0.17 18.35 19.83
N GLY A 88 0.20 17.07 19.69
CA GLY A 88 0.86 16.32 20.76
C GLY A 88 -0.10 15.86 21.87
N GLU A 89 -1.41 15.77 21.60
CA GLU A 89 -2.43 15.37 22.57
C GLU A 89 -3.44 14.39 21.94
N TRP A 90 -3.82 13.35 22.71
CA TRP A 90 -4.85 12.39 22.28
C TRP A 90 -6.26 12.98 22.21
N SER A 91 -6.53 14.09 22.90
CA SER A 91 -7.80 14.82 22.87
C SER A 91 -8.16 15.31 21.46
N ALA A 92 -7.17 15.57 20.62
CA ALA A 92 -7.35 16.02 19.23
C ALA A 92 -8.09 15.01 18.32
N ILE A 93 -8.16 13.74 18.69
CA ILE A 93 -8.95 12.71 17.97
C ILE A 93 -10.44 13.07 17.93
N GLN A 94 -10.93 13.79 18.95
CA GLN A 94 -12.34 14.19 19.08
C GLN A 94 -12.59 15.66 18.73
N ASP A 95 -11.55 16.40 18.39
CA ASP A 95 -11.67 17.82 18.01
C ASP A 95 -12.04 17.95 16.52
N PRO A 96 -13.27 18.42 16.20
CA PRO A 96 -13.72 18.54 14.81
C PRO A 96 -12.85 19.49 13.98
N MET A 97 -12.30 20.56 14.59
CA MET A 97 -11.45 21.53 13.89
C MET A 97 -10.12 20.86 13.50
N MET A 98 -9.51 20.08 14.39
CA MET A 98 -8.27 19.37 14.11
C MET A 98 -8.44 18.25 13.09
N LEU A 99 -9.56 17.53 13.17
CA LEU A 99 -9.91 16.52 12.17
C LEU A 99 -10.13 17.15 10.79
N GLN A 100 -10.80 18.28 10.71
CA GLN A 100 -10.99 19.04 9.46
C GLN A 100 -9.63 19.48 8.92
N PHE A 101 -8.77 20.07 9.74
CA PHE A 101 -7.44 20.51 9.34
C PHE A 101 -6.58 19.35 8.82
N ALA A 102 -6.60 18.20 9.49
CA ALA A 102 -5.91 16.99 9.03
C ALA A 102 -6.47 16.48 7.69
N TRP A 103 -7.80 16.56 7.50
CA TRP A 103 -8.47 16.16 6.26
C TRP A 103 -8.18 17.09 5.09
N GLU A 104 -8.11 18.39 5.29
CA GLU A 104 -7.80 19.39 4.25
C GLU A 104 -6.31 19.42 3.86
N SER A 105 -5.48 18.62 4.53
CA SER A 105 -4.06 18.45 4.20
C SER A 105 -3.86 17.51 2.99
N PRO A 106 -2.67 17.47 2.39
CA PRO A 106 -2.33 16.52 1.32
C PRO A 106 -2.55 15.03 1.71
N LEU A 107 -2.61 14.73 3.01
CA LEU A 107 -2.96 13.41 3.51
C LEU A 107 -4.40 13.06 3.14
N GLY A 108 -5.37 13.97 3.34
CA GLY A 108 -6.78 13.73 3.03
C GLY A 108 -7.02 13.41 1.56
N ASP A 109 -6.43 14.19 0.63
CA ASP A 109 -6.51 13.92 -0.81
C ASP A 109 -5.96 12.54 -1.16
N SER A 110 -4.80 12.20 -0.57
CA SER A 110 -4.18 10.89 -0.75
C SER A 110 -5.08 9.76 -0.24
N LEU A 111 -5.67 9.91 0.94
CA LEU A 111 -6.56 8.91 1.54
C LEU A 111 -7.87 8.76 0.77
N LEU A 112 -8.44 9.85 0.27
CA LEU A 112 -9.64 9.80 -0.57
C LEU A 112 -9.38 8.97 -1.84
N LEU A 113 -8.31 9.30 -2.57
CA LEU A 113 -7.96 8.62 -3.80
C LEU A 113 -7.64 7.13 -3.56
N ARG A 114 -6.93 6.83 -2.46
CA ARG A 114 -6.59 5.47 -2.03
C ARG A 114 -7.83 4.69 -1.63
N GLY A 115 -8.73 5.31 -0.88
CA GLY A 115 -10.00 4.71 -0.48
C GLY A 115 -10.88 4.34 -1.67
N VAL A 116 -11.02 5.24 -2.65
CA VAL A 116 -11.74 4.96 -3.90
C VAL A 116 -11.08 3.80 -4.65
N GLY A 117 -9.74 3.80 -4.78
CA GLY A 117 -9.01 2.70 -5.42
C GLY A 117 -9.23 1.35 -4.74
N LEU A 118 -9.17 1.30 -3.40
CA LEU A 118 -9.43 0.08 -2.62
C LEU A 118 -10.87 -0.41 -2.75
N LEU A 119 -11.85 0.49 -2.76
CA LEU A 119 -13.25 0.15 -2.99
C LEU A 119 -13.47 -0.44 -4.38
N LEU A 120 -12.84 0.12 -5.43
CA LEU A 120 -12.89 -0.45 -6.77
C LEU A 120 -12.29 -1.85 -6.81
N ILE A 121 -11.18 -2.09 -6.11
CA ILE A 121 -10.58 -3.43 -5.98
C ILE A 121 -11.57 -4.40 -5.32
N LEU A 122 -12.26 -4.00 -4.24
CA LEU A 122 -13.27 -4.82 -3.58
C LEU A 122 -14.46 -5.14 -4.49
N VAL A 123 -14.97 -4.16 -5.22
CA VAL A 123 -16.11 -4.34 -6.15
C VAL A 123 -15.73 -5.24 -7.32
N ALA A 124 -14.49 -5.17 -7.81
CA ALA A 124 -14.00 -5.97 -8.94
C ALA A 124 -14.00 -7.49 -8.68
N ILE A 125 -14.23 -7.96 -7.45
CA ILE A 125 -14.27 -9.38 -7.13
C ILE A 125 -15.50 -10.06 -7.73
N ARG A 126 -16.59 -9.34 -7.99
CA ARG A 126 -17.90 -9.91 -8.35
C ARG A 126 -18.17 -10.16 -9.84
N PRO A 127 -18.09 -9.27 -10.82
CA PRO A 127 -18.49 -9.53 -12.21
C PRO A 127 -17.32 -9.92 -13.13
N LYS A 128 -17.58 -10.89 -14.04
CA LYS A 128 -16.52 -11.49 -14.88
C LYS A 128 -15.94 -10.59 -15.98
N LYS A 129 -16.74 -9.75 -16.64
CA LYS A 129 -16.30 -8.96 -17.83
C LYS A 129 -15.70 -7.58 -17.50
N LEU A 130 -16.20 -6.88 -16.48
CA LEU A 130 -15.73 -5.55 -16.07
C LEU A 130 -14.53 -5.59 -15.10
N ARG A 131 -14.17 -6.76 -14.62
CA ARG A 131 -13.21 -6.99 -13.55
C ARG A 131 -11.80 -6.47 -13.86
N LEU A 132 -11.33 -6.70 -15.09
CA LEU A 132 -9.99 -6.27 -15.51
C LEU A 132 -9.85 -4.75 -15.41
N GLY A 133 -10.75 -4.01 -16.07
CA GLY A 133 -10.69 -2.55 -16.10
C GLY A 133 -10.87 -1.92 -14.73
N ILE A 134 -11.81 -2.43 -13.91
CA ILE A 134 -12.06 -1.90 -12.56
C ILE A 134 -10.88 -2.18 -11.64
N SER A 135 -10.30 -3.38 -11.68
CA SER A 135 -9.11 -3.70 -10.87
C SER A 135 -7.90 -2.88 -11.27
N THR A 136 -7.60 -2.75 -12.54
CA THR A 136 -6.46 -1.94 -13.01
C THR A 136 -6.63 -0.48 -12.69
N LEU A 137 -7.85 0.07 -12.86
CA LEU A 137 -8.15 1.44 -12.44
C LEU A 137 -7.97 1.61 -10.93
N GLY A 138 -8.50 0.69 -10.12
CA GLY A 138 -8.33 0.71 -8.67
C GLY A 138 -6.87 0.69 -8.24
N CYS A 139 -6.05 -0.20 -8.84
CA CYS A 139 -4.61 -0.25 -8.56
C CYS A 139 -3.89 1.03 -9.02
N GLY A 140 -4.27 1.61 -10.16
CA GLY A 140 -3.75 2.88 -10.63
C GLY A 140 -4.04 4.04 -9.68
N LEU A 141 -5.29 4.13 -9.18
CA LEU A 141 -5.68 5.15 -8.19
C LEU A 141 -4.93 4.97 -6.86
N VAL A 142 -4.78 3.73 -6.39
CA VAL A 142 -3.97 3.44 -5.21
C VAL A 142 -2.53 3.87 -5.41
N ALA A 143 -1.89 3.53 -6.53
CA ALA A 143 -0.52 3.95 -6.84
C ALA A 143 -0.39 5.47 -6.91
N LEU A 144 -1.31 6.13 -7.62
CA LEU A 144 -1.34 7.57 -7.78
C LEU A 144 -1.54 8.31 -6.45
N SER A 145 -2.28 7.71 -5.50
CA SER A 145 -2.52 8.34 -4.18
C SER A 145 -1.25 8.67 -3.42
N PHE A 146 -0.20 7.91 -3.60
CA PHE A 146 1.09 8.16 -2.94
C PHE A 146 1.84 9.37 -3.52
N ALA A 147 1.50 9.79 -4.73
CA ALA A 147 2.08 10.97 -5.37
C ALA A 147 1.58 12.31 -4.79
N PHE A 148 0.56 12.28 -3.92
CA PHE A 148 0.06 13.46 -3.22
C PHE A 148 0.81 13.77 -1.93
N GLN A 149 1.86 13.01 -1.59
CA GLN A 149 2.61 13.16 -0.35
C GLN A 149 4.13 13.22 -0.61
N GLY A 150 4.83 13.95 0.26
CA GLY A 150 6.30 13.95 0.30
C GLY A 150 6.98 14.65 -0.88
N HIS A 151 8.10 14.12 -1.31
CA HIS A 151 9.00 14.73 -2.30
C HIS A 151 8.41 14.86 -3.72
N THR A 152 7.32 14.16 -4.03
CA THR A 152 6.63 14.24 -5.32
C THR A 152 5.92 15.59 -5.55
N LEU A 153 5.87 16.44 -4.54
CA LEU A 153 5.37 17.81 -4.65
C LEU A 153 6.41 18.79 -5.24
N SER A 154 7.67 18.34 -5.41
CA SER A 154 8.74 19.13 -6.01
C SER A 154 8.66 19.16 -7.55
N GLU A 155 9.32 20.12 -8.18
CA GLU A 155 9.40 20.23 -9.65
C GLU A 155 10.52 19.31 -10.22
N PRO A 156 10.33 18.68 -11.39
CA PRO A 156 9.12 18.70 -12.23
C PRO A 156 8.06 17.70 -11.76
N ARG A 157 6.98 18.23 -11.18
CA ARG A 157 5.93 17.44 -10.50
C ARG A 157 5.33 16.32 -11.36
N TRP A 158 5.00 16.60 -12.63
CA TRP A 158 4.39 15.62 -13.52
C TRP A 158 5.27 14.39 -13.73
N LEU A 159 6.59 14.57 -13.83
CA LEU A 159 7.55 13.50 -14.00
C LEU A 159 7.66 12.65 -12.72
N LEU A 160 7.75 13.31 -11.56
CA LEU A 160 7.85 12.61 -10.27
C LEU A 160 6.57 11.80 -9.98
N VAL A 161 5.40 12.37 -10.27
CA VAL A 161 4.10 11.66 -10.15
C VAL A 161 4.07 10.44 -11.06
N ALA A 162 4.48 10.56 -12.32
CA ALA A 162 4.52 9.44 -13.25
C ALA A 162 5.49 8.35 -12.79
N LEU A 163 6.71 8.71 -12.41
CA LEU A 163 7.75 7.77 -11.95
C LEU A 163 7.33 7.01 -10.70
N ILE A 164 6.82 7.72 -9.67
CA ILE A 164 6.39 7.06 -8.44
C ILE A 164 5.19 6.15 -8.67
N THR A 165 4.24 6.56 -9.53
CA THR A 165 3.07 5.74 -9.86
C THR A 165 3.49 4.44 -10.55
N VAL A 166 4.36 4.49 -11.55
CA VAL A 166 4.88 3.31 -12.24
C VAL A 166 5.69 2.43 -11.29
N HIS A 167 6.56 3.04 -10.49
CA HIS A 167 7.35 2.31 -9.49
C HIS A 167 6.46 1.55 -8.49
N LEU A 168 5.43 2.21 -7.97
CA LEU A 168 4.51 1.59 -7.02
C LEU A 168 3.64 0.50 -7.65
N LEU A 169 3.23 0.63 -8.91
CA LEU A 169 2.55 -0.47 -9.62
C LEU A 169 3.46 -1.70 -9.72
N GLY A 170 4.73 -1.51 -10.05
CA GLY A 170 5.73 -2.59 -10.03
C GLY A 170 5.91 -3.20 -8.64
N LEU A 171 6.04 -2.37 -7.61
CA LEU A 171 6.17 -2.80 -6.22
C LEU A 171 4.93 -3.58 -5.73
N MET A 172 3.72 -3.11 -6.04
CA MET A 172 2.47 -3.82 -5.75
C MET A 172 2.45 -5.20 -6.42
N PHE A 173 2.81 -5.26 -7.70
CA PHE A 173 2.89 -6.53 -8.42
C PHE A 173 3.85 -7.51 -7.74
N TRP A 174 5.04 -7.04 -7.36
CA TRP A 174 6.06 -7.84 -6.66
C TRP A 174 5.57 -8.34 -5.29
N ILE A 175 5.14 -7.44 -4.43
CA ILE A 175 4.69 -7.77 -3.06
C ILE A 175 3.49 -8.71 -3.10
N GLY A 176 2.51 -8.44 -3.97
CA GLY A 176 1.33 -9.30 -4.14
C GLY A 176 1.65 -10.67 -4.73
N GLY A 177 2.73 -10.79 -5.50
CA GLY A 177 3.19 -12.05 -6.09
C GLY A 177 3.87 -13.00 -5.11
N PHE A 178 4.50 -12.48 -4.04
CA PHE A 178 5.17 -13.32 -3.05
C PHE A 178 4.20 -14.29 -2.35
N THR A 179 3.02 -13.85 -1.99
CA THR A 179 2.04 -14.68 -1.27
C THR A 179 1.64 -15.93 -2.07
N PRO A 180 1.17 -15.83 -3.33
CA PRO A 180 0.82 -17.01 -4.12
C PRO A 180 2.03 -17.87 -4.48
N LEU A 181 3.19 -17.27 -4.75
CA LEU A 181 4.41 -18.03 -5.06
C LEU A 181 4.91 -18.82 -3.85
N ALA A 182 4.94 -18.23 -2.67
CA ALA A 182 5.30 -18.92 -1.43
C ALA A 182 4.33 -20.07 -1.12
N TRP A 183 3.04 -19.86 -1.36
CA TRP A 183 2.02 -20.89 -1.17
C TRP A 183 2.19 -22.07 -2.15
N LEU A 184 2.46 -21.80 -3.44
CA LEU A 184 2.76 -22.83 -4.44
C LEU A 184 4.01 -23.61 -4.07
N ALA A 185 5.09 -22.92 -3.68
CA ALA A 185 6.34 -23.55 -3.27
C ALA A 185 6.15 -24.47 -2.07
N LYS A 186 5.37 -24.03 -1.06
CA LYS A 186 5.07 -24.85 0.12
C LYS A 186 4.28 -26.11 -0.21
N ARG A 187 3.43 -26.07 -1.24
CA ARG A 187 2.63 -27.22 -1.68
C ARG A 187 3.36 -28.14 -2.67
N GLN A 188 4.57 -27.80 -3.08
CA GLN A 188 5.33 -28.50 -4.11
C GLN A 188 4.51 -28.70 -5.40
N ASP A 189 3.69 -27.70 -5.76
CA ASP A 189 2.82 -27.73 -6.93
C ASP A 189 3.66 -27.70 -8.21
N ASN A 190 3.33 -28.56 -9.18
CA ASN A 190 4.01 -28.65 -10.46
C ASN A 190 3.97 -27.34 -11.26
N SER A 191 2.99 -26.46 -10.99
CA SER A 191 2.87 -25.13 -11.61
C SER A 191 3.82 -24.10 -11.03
N THR A 192 4.51 -24.37 -9.91
CA THR A 192 5.42 -23.42 -9.23
C THR A 192 6.52 -22.93 -10.17
N GLY A 193 7.16 -23.81 -10.90
CA GLY A 193 8.26 -23.46 -11.84
C GLY A 193 7.76 -22.59 -13.00
N LEU A 194 6.56 -22.85 -13.52
CA LEU A 194 5.96 -22.07 -14.60
C LEU A 194 5.55 -20.69 -14.10
N ALA A 195 4.88 -20.62 -12.95
CA ALA A 195 4.48 -19.36 -12.33
C ALA A 195 5.70 -18.49 -11.99
N ALA A 196 6.75 -19.06 -11.39
CA ALA A 196 8.00 -18.34 -11.08
C ALA A 196 8.70 -17.81 -12.32
N ARG A 197 8.80 -18.59 -13.40
CA ARG A 197 9.39 -18.16 -14.67
C ARG A 197 8.60 -17.02 -15.32
N GLN A 198 7.28 -17.08 -15.29
CA GLN A 198 6.44 -16.01 -15.84
C GLN A 198 6.52 -14.77 -14.97
N PHE A 199 6.51 -14.90 -13.65
CA PHE A 199 6.71 -13.79 -12.73
C PHE A 199 8.04 -13.08 -13.04
N GLY A 200 9.14 -13.83 -13.20
CA GLY A 200 10.45 -13.27 -13.56
C GLY A 200 10.45 -12.52 -14.91
N LYS A 201 9.71 -12.99 -15.93
CA LYS A 201 9.64 -12.32 -17.24
C LYS A 201 8.92 -10.96 -17.21
N ILE A 202 7.99 -10.77 -16.29
CA ILE A 202 7.23 -9.50 -16.18
C ILE A 202 7.94 -8.54 -15.23
N SER A 203 8.79 -9.07 -14.34
CA SER A 203 9.48 -8.30 -13.31
C SER A 203 10.80 -7.65 -13.78
N ILE A 204 11.23 -7.92 -15.01
CA ILE A 204 12.40 -7.34 -15.68
C ILE A 204 11.95 -6.21 -16.59
#